data_1becb770bf2f768dae724ff165bf1a39
#
_entry.id   1becb770bf2f768dae724ff165bf1a39
#
_cell.length_a   1.000
_cell.length_b   1.000
_cell.length_c   1.000
_cell.angle_alpha   90.00
_cell.angle_beta   90.00
_cell.angle_gamma   90.00
#
_symmetry.space_group_name_H-M   'P 1'
#
loop_
_entity.id
_entity.type
_entity.pdbx_description
1 polymer ?
#
loop_
_entity_poly.entity_id
_entity_poly.type
_entity_poly.pdbx_seq_one_letter_code
_entity_poly.pdbx_strand_id
1 'polypeptide(L)' 'KETINIDFSPRELSITKLVGEGKTNKEIADELFLSIGTVKNHITQILQKTGLRDRTQLAIFAVKHEL' A
#
# COMPACT_ATOMS: atom_id res chain seq x y z
N LYS A 1 15.60 -1.86 -13.53
CA LYS A 1 14.62 -1.83 -12.44
C LYS A 1 15.32 -1.95 -11.10
N GLU A 2 15.01 -1.04 -10.20
CA GLU A 2 15.64 -1.03 -8.90
C GLU A 2 15.14 -2.17 -8.02
N THR A 3 16.03 -2.70 -7.20
CA THR A 3 15.66 -3.70 -6.20
C THR A 3 15.03 -2.98 -5.01
N ILE A 4 13.88 -3.46 -4.57
CA ILE A 4 13.19 -2.92 -3.41
C ILE A 4 13.71 -3.66 -2.17
N ASN A 5 14.26 -2.90 -1.22
CA ASN A 5 14.83 -3.47 0.01
C ASN A 5 13.86 -3.46 1.18
N ILE A 6 12.58 -3.29 0.91
CA ILE A 6 11.56 -3.26 1.95
C ILE A 6 10.90 -4.62 2.02
N ASP A 7 10.84 -5.18 3.21
CA ASP A 7 10.27 -6.52 3.41
C ASP A 7 8.77 -6.43 3.59
N PHE A 8 8.05 -6.32 2.47
CA PHE A 8 6.60 -6.32 2.49
C PHE A 8 6.06 -7.72 2.67
N SER A 9 5.05 -7.87 3.52
CA SER A 9 4.26 -9.09 3.53
C SER A 9 3.42 -9.13 2.23
N PRO A 10 2.92 -10.31 1.83
CA PRO A 10 2.06 -10.38 0.64
C PRO A 10 0.86 -9.45 0.74
N ARG A 11 0.27 -9.31 1.92
CA ARG A 11 -0.87 -8.43 2.12
C ARG A 11 -0.49 -6.97 1.96
N GLU A 12 0.64 -6.58 2.53
CA GLU A 12 1.14 -5.21 2.41
C GLU A 12 1.44 -4.87 0.96
N LEU A 13 2.01 -5.80 0.23
CA LEU A 13 2.32 -5.60 -1.17
C LEU A 13 1.05 -5.40 -1.98
N SER A 14 0.02 -6.21 -1.73
CA SER A 14 -1.27 -6.08 -2.40
C SER A 14 -1.90 -4.73 -2.14
N ILE A 15 -1.90 -4.29 -0.89
CA ILE A 15 -2.48 -3.00 -0.52
C ILE A 15 -1.71 -1.86 -1.18
N THR A 16 -0.38 -1.91 -1.15
CA THR A 16 0.46 -0.88 -1.75
C THR A 16 0.20 -0.78 -3.24
N LYS A 17 0.08 -1.90 -3.92
CA LYS A 17 -0.23 -1.93 -5.35
C LYS A 17 -1.58 -1.27 -5.64
N LEU A 18 -2.60 -1.58 -4.85
CA LEU A 18 -3.93 -1.01 -5.04
C LEU A 18 -3.96 0.49 -4.76
N VAL A 19 -3.20 0.93 -3.76
CA VAL A 19 -3.04 2.36 -3.51
C VAL A 19 -2.42 3.04 -4.75
N GLY A 20 -1.43 2.41 -5.36
CA GLY A 20 -0.80 2.93 -6.57
C GLY A 20 -1.75 3.01 -7.75
N GLU A 21 -2.78 2.15 -7.77
CA GLU A 21 -3.80 2.16 -8.81
C GLU A 21 -4.89 3.20 -8.57
N GLY A 22 -4.81 3.92 -7.46
CA GLY A 22 -5.78 4.96 -7.15
C GLY A 22 -7.04 4.48 -6.45
N LYS A 23 -7.03 3.26 -5.92
CA LYS A 23 -8.19 2.70 -5.22
C LYS A 23 -8.41 3.39 -3.87
N THR A 24 -9.68 3.55 -3.50
CA THR A 24 -10.03 4.04 -2.17
C THR A 24 -9.90 2.93 -1.15
N ASN A 25 -9.90 3.29 0.13
CA ASN A 25 -9.86 2.28 1.20
C ASN A 25 -11.04 1.31 1.10
N LYS A 26 -12.23 1.83 0.75
CA LYS A 26 -13.39 0.96 0.58
C LYS A 26 -13.19 -0.01 -0.56
N GLU A 27 -12.66 0.46 -1.68
CA GLU A 27 -12.41 -0.41 -2.83
C GLU A 27 -11.36 -1.48 -2.49
N ILE A 28 -10.31 -1.09 -1.77
CA ILE A 28 -9.28 -2.03 -1.35
C ILE A 28 -9.88 -3.07 -0.40
N ALA A 29 -10.67 -2.62 0.57
CA ALA A 29 -11.32 -3.50 1.53
C ALA A 29 -12.22 -4.51 0.82
N ASP A 30 -13.02 -4.04 -0.13
CA ASP A 30 -13.91 -4.92 -0.88
C ASP A 30 -13.12 -5.94 -1.69
N GLU A 31 -12.04 -5.51 -2.32
CA GLU A 31 -11.26 -6.38 -3.19
C GLU A 31 -10.50 -7.45 -2.40
N LEU A 32 -10.03 -7.10 -1.21
CA LEU A 32 -9.23 -8.01 -0.39
C LEU A 32 -10.04 -8.68 0.71
N PHE A 33 -11.33 -8.44 0.77
CA PHE A 33 -12.24 -9.00 1.78
C PHE A 33 -11.82 -8.61 3.19
N LEU A 34 -11.51 -7.33 3.36
CA LEU A 34 -11.10 -6.76 4.65
C LEU A 34 -12.07 -5.66 5.06
N SER A 35 -12.02 -5.26 6.33
CA SER A 35 -12.73 -4.07 6.77
C SER A 35 -11.92 -2.83 6.38
N ILE A 36 -12.61 -1.69 6.27
CA ILE A 36 -11.95 -0.42 5.98
C ILE A 36 -10.93 -0.09 7.07
N GLY A 37 -11.29 -0.37 8.34
CA GLY A 37 -10.38 -0.13 9.45
C GLY A 37 -9.09 -0.94 9.34
N THR A 38 -9.20 -2.19 8.91
CA THR A 38 -8.03 -3.04 8.71
C THR A 38 -7.14 -2.48 7.60
N VAL A 39 -7.75 -2.00 6.50
CA VAL A 39 -6.99 -1.38 5.42
C VAL A 39 -6.23 -0.15 5.93
N LYS A 40 -6.91 0.71 6.70
CA LYS A 40 -6.26 1.90 7.28
C LYS A 40 -5.07 1.52 8.15
N ASN A 41 -5.24 0.49 8.99
CA ASN A 41 -4.16 0.04 9.87
C ASN A 41 -2.97 -0.47 9.07
N HIS A 42 -3.24 -1.24 8.02
CA HIS A 42 -2.17 -1.73 7.15
C HIS A 42 -1.43 -0.58 6.48
N ILE A 43 -2.17 0.41 5.97
CA ILE A 43 -1.54 1.56 5.32
C ILE A 43 -0.65 2.32 6.31
N THR A 44 -1.14 2.52 7.54
CA THR A 44 -0.33 3.17 8.57
C THR A 44 0.97 2.43 8.81
N GLN A 45 0.90 1.10 8.93
CA GLN A 45 2.08 0.27 9.13
C GLN A 45 3.02 0.33 7.94
N ILE A 46 2.47 0.35 6.72
CA ILE A 46 3.27 0.44 5.51
C ILE A 46 4.01 1.78 5.46
N LEU A 47 3.33 2.87 5.80
CA LEU A 47 3.96 4.18 5.83
C LEU A 47 5.10 4.22 6.85
N GLN A 48 4.91 3.63 8.02
CA GLN A 48 5.97 3.56 9.03
C GLN A 48 7.15 2.73 8.53
N LYS A 49 6.86 1.62 7.88
CA LYS A 49 7.89 0.72 7.37
C LYS A 49 8.71 1.36 6.26
N THR A 50 8.05 2.12 5.39
CA THR A 50 8.71 2.72 4.22
C THR A 50 9.32 4.09 4.52
N GLY A 51 8.90 4.73 5.62
CA GLY A 51 9.34 6.08 5.92
C GLY A 51 8.65 7.15 5.09
N LEU A 52 7.62 6.77 4.32
CA LEU A 52 6.85 7.72 3.52
C LEU A 52 5.88 8.48 4.40
N ARG A 53 5.57 9.73 4.01
CA ARG A 53 4.81 10.61 4.87
C ARG A 53 3.30 10.43 4.77
N ASP A 54 2.81 10.07 3.58
CA ASP A 54 1.36 9.98 3.39
C ASP A 54 1.02 9.03 2.25
N ARG A 55 -0.29 8.87 2.07
CA ARG A 55 -0.83 7.96 1.06
C ARG A 55 -0.41 8.35 -0.36
N THR A 56 -0.33 9.65 -0.65
CA THR A 56 0.07 10.11 -1.97
C THR A 56 1.48 9.66 -2.28
N GLN A 57 2.39 9.78 -1.31
CA GLN A 57 3.76 9.31 -1.50
C GLN A 57 3.82 7.80 -1.67
N LEU A 58 2.96 7.08 -0.96
CA LEU A 58 2.91 5.63 -1.12
C LEU A 58 2.45 5.25 -2.53
N ALA A 59 1.45 5.95 -3.07
CA ALA A 59 0.97 5.70 -4.42
C ALA A 59 2.08 5.96 -5.45
N ILE A 60 2.81 7.05 -5.29
CA ILE A 60 3.93 7.38 -6.17
C ILE A 60 5.01 6.30 -6.08
N PHE A 61 5.31 5.86 -4.86
CA PHE A 61 6.28 4.80 -4.61
C PHE A 61 5.89 3.52 -5.36
N ALA A 62 4.61 3.14 -5.26
CA ALA A 62 4.12 1.93 -5.90
C ALA A 62 4.27 1.99 -7.42
N VAL A 63 3.92 3.13 -8.02
CA VAL A 63 4.03 3.31 -9.46
C VAL A 63 5.49 3.32 -9.88
N LYS A 64 6.33 4.04 -9.14
CA LYS A 64 7.75 4.16 -9.47
C LYS A 64 8.46 2.80 -9.45
N HIS A 65 8.08 1.94 -8.52
CA HIS A 65 8.70 0.62 -8.38
C HIS A 65 7.91 -0.48 -9.08
N GLU A 66 6.90 -0.11 -9.85
CA GLU A 66 6.11 -1.05 -10.64
C GLU A 66 5.48 -2.18 -9.80
N LEU A 67 4.94 -1.78 -8.67
CA LEU A 67 4.28 -2.73 -7.79
C LEU A 67 2.85 -3.02 -8.26
#